data_64b1d77449a7f39702094445e1f90ce5
#
_entry.id   64b1d77449a7f39702094445e1f90ce5
#
_cell.length_a   1.000
_cell.length_b   1.000
_cell.length_c   1.000
_cell.angle_alpha   90.00
_cell.angle_beta   90.00
_cell.angle_gamma   90.00
#
_symmetry.space_group_name_H-M   'P 1'
#
loop_
_entity.id
_entity.type
_entity.pdbx_description
1 polymer ?
#
loop_
_entity_poly.entity_id
_entity_poly.type
_entity_poly.pdbx_seq_one_letter_code
_entity_poly.pdbx_strand_id
1 'polypeptide(L)'
;MIVLKARQLGLSWEALGYGLQRLTLHPVAQVLLFSRRDDEAVDLLDRLRQMHQRLPDWLRCGIEIDNDHELKFANGSRAMAFPCTAGDSYTASLVIVDEADLIPDLGRLMRQVKPTVDGGGQLFLISRADKLQPESAFKKIYRAAASSEGGAWKNVFLPWRSRPDRDESWYHRQAADSFARTGSYDELHEQYPATEAEALAPRELDKRFPPSWICQCYSPMRPLEHYRAAPGDPAHKWPAIPGLKVWSMPKPGRRYCVGADPAEGNPTSDDSAAEFVDLDTGEEVAALAAHFEPSTFAAHVAQVAAWFNHAVVLVERNNHGHAVLLWLRDNAPHLRLLTGSDLAIGWAQSSKSKAILYAAAAEDFRDGEAAIHDLQTFAQMCSIEGSTLKAPPGQNDDRAVAYVLALMARSKLLRVQVGNSPDFGVVQLTPCRGETQAGPFGVGVGPGGRRTGAIGGTEHDLDWGLIQDMAPDFFRRQ
;
A
#
# COMPACT_ATOMS: atom_id res chain seq x y z
N MET A 1 -12.42 1.63 19.40
CA MET A 1 -13.39 0.82 18.64
C MET A 1 -13.44 1.33 17.20
N ILE A 2 -13.54 0.47 16.23
CA ILE A 2 -13.73 0.82 14.81
C ILE A 2 -14.98 0.13 14.27
N VAL A 3 -15.87 0.89 13.64
CA VAL A 3 -17.19 0.40 13.19
C VAL A 3 -17.36 0.63 11.70
N LEU A 4 -17.48 -0.46 10.96
CA LEU A 4 -17.89 -0.47 9.56
C LEU A 4 -19.40 -0.72 9.51
N LYS A 5 -20.14 0.19 8.90
CA LYS A 5 -21.60 0.17 8.98
C LYS A 5 -22.29 0.44 7.64
N ALA A 6 -23.50 -0.06 7.49
CA ALA A 6 -24.44 0.44 6.50
C ALA A 6 -24.88 1.88 6.85
N ARG A 7 -25.33 2.60 5.85
CA ARG A 7 -25.81 3.97 6.02
C ARG A 7 -27.12 4.03 6.81
N GLN A 8 -27.33 5.13 7.57
CA GLN A 8 -28.57 5.45 8.29
C GLN A 8 -28.99 4.43 9.36
N LEU A 9 -28.04 3.82 10.05
CA LEU A 9 -28.32 2.95 11.20
C LEU A 9 -28.51 3.70 12.52
N GLY A 10 -28.31 5.03 12.55
CA GLY A 10 -28.42 5.82 13.78
C GLY A 10 -27.17 5.80 14.67
N LEU A 11 -26.09 5.16 14.25
CA LEU A 11 -24.90 4.95 15.08
C LEU A 11 -24.18 6.24 15.49
N SER A 12 -24.21 7.28 14.66
CA SER A 12 -23.67 8.60 15.05
C SER A 12 -24.43 9.20 16.24
N TRP A 13 -25.78 9.01 16.28
CA TRP A 13 -26.61 9.40 17.42
C TRP A 13 -26.27 8.59 18.66
N GLU A 14 -26.07 7.30 18.55
CA GLU A 14 -25.71 6.42 19.66
C GLU A 14 -24.34 6.78 20.25
N ALA A 15 -23.35 7.02 19.41
CA ALA A 15 -22.02 7.48 19.83
C ALA A 15 -22.09 8.86 20.54
N LEU A 16 -22.89 9.79 20.01
CA LEU A 16 -23.13 11.08 20.65
C LEU A 16 -23.88 10.94 21.99
N GLY A 17 -24.85 10.03 22.08
CA GLY A 17 -25.52 9.70 23.35
C GLY A 17 -24.55 9.19 24.41
N TYR A 18 -23.60 8.33 24.01
CA TYR A 18 -22.51 7.89 24.90
C TYR A 18 -21.61 9.07 25.30
N GLY A 19 -21.28 9.95 24.36
CA GLY A 19 -20.54 11.20 24.64
C GLY A 19 -21.27 12.09 25.64
N LEU A 20 -22.58 12.27 25.46
CA LEU A 20 -23.42 13.06 26.37
C LEU A 20 -23.48 12.47 27.78
N GLN A 21 -23.58 11.14 27.88
CA GLN A 21 -23.52 10.44 29.17
C GLN A 21 -22.17 10.75 29.88
N ARG A 22 -21.06 10.73 29.16
CA ARG A 22 -19.74 11.08 29.72
C ARG A 22 -19.71 12.52 30.21
N LEU A 23 -20.23 13.45 29.42
CA LEU A 23 -20.23 14.87 29.73
C LEU A 23 -21.13 15.23 30.95
N THR A 24 -22.24 14.52 31.15
CA THR A 24 -23.16 14.77 32.22
C THR A 24 -22.80 14.08 33.53
N LEU A 25 -22.28 12.85 33.49
CA LEU A 25 -22.03 12.02 34.65
C LEU A 25 -20.56 12.09 35.17
N HIS A 26 -19.63 12.58 34.37
CA HIS A 26 -18.22 12.69 34.74
C HIS A 26 -17.77 14.15 34.65
N PRO A 27 -17.43 14.79 35.78
CA PRO A 27 -16.90 16.15 35.74
C PRO A 27 -15.62 16.26 34.95
N VAL A 28 -15.42 17.43 34.31
CA VAL A 28 -14.21 17.75 33.52
C VAL A 28 -13.96 16.80 32.33
N ALA A 29 -14.98 16.04 31.91
CA ALA A 29 -14.87 15.18 30.73
C ALA A 29 -14.75 16.01 29.44
N GLN A 30 -13.90 15.55 28.51
CA GLN A 30 -13.73 16.18 27.21
C GLN A 30 -14.11 15.21 26.11
N VAL A 31 -15.03 15.62 25.22
CA VAL A 31 -15.46 14.87 24.04
C VAL A 31 -15.07 15.65 22.80
N LEU A 32 -14.27 15.06 21.94
CA LEU A 32 -13.87 15.65 20.66
C LEU A 32 -14.63 14.98 19.52
N LEU A 33 -15.23 15.78 18.67
CA LEU A 33 -16.04 15.36 17.54
C LEU A 33 -15.32 15.74 16.24
N PHE A 34 -15.03 14.78 15.41
CA PHE A 34 -14.39 14.98 14.10
C PHE A 34 -15.27 14.45 12.98
N SER A 35 -15.31 15.16 11.88
CA SER A 35 -15.88 14.69 10.63
C SER A 35 -15.04 15.15 9.44
N ARG A 36 -15.40 14.73 8.24
CA ARG A 36 -14.69 15.06 7.00
C ARG A 36 -14.61 16.56 6.76
N ARG A 37 -15.68 17.30 7.09
CA ARG A 37 -15.81 18.76 6.90
C ARG A 37 -16.23 19.41 8.20
N ASP A 38 -15.96 20.73 8.28
CA ASP A 38 -16.29 21.53 9.45
C ASP A 38 -17.81 21.59 9.70
N ASP A 39 -18.60 21.83 8.67
CA ASP A 39 -20.08 21.86 8.75
C ASP A 39 -20.66 20.53 9.27
N GLU A 40 -20.07 19.41 8.88
CA GLU A 40 -20.47 18.08 9.37
C GLU A 40 -20.10 17.88 10.86
N ALA A 41 -18.95 18.40 11.30
CA ALA A 41 -18.55 18.34 12.72
C ALA A 41 -19.45 19.24 13.60
N VAL A 42 -19.79 20.44 13.12
CA VAL A 42 -20.74 21.34 13.77
C VAL A 42 -22.13 20.66 13.90
N ASP A 43 -22.60 19.97 12.85
CA ASP A 43 -23.86 19.22 12.89
C ASP A 43 -23.86 18.09 13.95
N LEU A 44 -22.72 17.43 14.19
CA LEU A 44 -22.59 16.46 15.30
C LEU A 44 -22.76 17.15 16.66
N LEU A 45 -22.17 18.33 16.84
CA LEU A 45 -22.31 19.10 18.08
C LEU A 45 -23.76 19.59 18.27
N ASP A 46 -24.43 20.00 17.20
CA ASP A 46 -25.84 20.38 17.23
C ASP A 46 -26.77 19.23 17.66
N ARG A 47 -26.50 18.02 17.13
CA ARG A 47 -27.24 16.82 17.56
C ARG A 47 -27.03 16.54 19.05
N LEU A 48 -25.79 16.66 19.54
CA LEU A 48 -25.47 16.49 20.95
C LEU A 48 -26.20 17.56 21.82
N ARG A 49 -26.25 18.82 21.36
CA ARG A 49 -27.00 19.91 21.97
C ARG A 49 -28.49 19.59 22.05
N GLN A 50 -29.08 19.10 20.96
CA GLN A 50 -30.48 18.69 20.94
C GLN A 50 -30.79 17.54 21.92
N MET A 51 -29.89 16.57 22.03
CA MET A 51 -30.01 15.48 23.00
C MET A 51 -29.98 16.03 24.42
N HIS A 52 -29.02 16.93 24.74
CA HIS A 52 -28.91 17.55 26.05
C HIS A 52 -30.18 18.33 26.42
N GLN A 53 -30.75 19.11 25.50
CA GLN A 53 -31.99 19.87 25.73
C GLN A 53 -33.19 18.99 26.07
N ARG A 54 -33.20 17.73 25.60
CA ARG A 54 -34.27 16.76 25.85
C ARG A 54 -34.05 15.91 27.11
N LEU A 55 -32.93 16.09 27.83
CA LEU A 55 -32.71 15.42 29.10
C LEU A 55 -33.73 15.93 30.17
N PRO A 56 -34.15 15.07 31.08
CA PRO A 56 -34.90 15.51 32.27
C PRO A 56 -34.12 16.56 33.05
N ASP A 57 -34.80 17.48 33.72
CA ASP A 57 -34.18 18.62 34.42
C ASP A 57 -33.14 18.19 35.47
N TRP A 58 -33.38 17.08 36.16
CA TRP A 58 -32.47 16.53 37.16
C TRP A 58 -31.15 15.96 36.60
N LEU A 59 -31.10 15.67 35.28
CA LEU A 59 -29.90 15.17 34.60
C LEU A 59 -29.26 16.25 33.71
N ARG A 60 -29.97 17.37 33.47
CA ARG A 60 -29.50 18.43 32.57
C ARG A 60 -28.52 19.35 33.28
N CYS A 61 -27.24 19.25 32.92
CA CYS A 61 -26.21 20.19 33.39
C CYS A 61 -26.43 21.58 32.80
N GLY A 62 -26.18 22.65 33.61
CA GLY A 62 -26.14 24.01 33.09
C GLY A 62 -25.07 24.17 31.99
N ILE A 63 -25.34 25.06 31.04
CA ILE A 63 -24.40 25.36 29.95
C ILE A 63 -23.70 26.69 30.26
N GLU A 64 -22.37 26.73 30.16
CA GLU A 64 -21.51 27.92 30.31
C GLU A 64 -21.10 28.54 28.97
N ILE A 65 -20.81 27.67 27.97
CA ILE A 65 -20.46 28.11 26.61
C ILE A 65 -21.32 27.32 25.65
N ASP A 66 -21.92 28.01 24.69
CA ASP A 66 -22.73 27.43 23.62
C ASP A 66 -22.45 28.19 22.32
N ASN A 67 -21.64 27.60 21.46
CA ASN A 67 -21.33 28.14 20.15
C ASN A 67 -21.18 27.02 19.13
N ASP A 68 -20.87 27.33 17.87
CA ASP A 68 -20.85 26.36 16.78
C ASP A 68 -19.81 25.24 16.97
N HIS A 69 -18.72 25.50 17.70
CA HIS A 69 -17.61 24.56 17.86
C HIS A 69 -17.41 24.08 19.29
N GLU A 70 -18.05 24.68 20.28
CA GLU A 70 -17.88 24.30 21.68
C GLU A 70 -19.22 24.36 22.46
N LEU A 71 -19.46 23.30 23.21
CA LEU A 71 -20.51 23.20 24.20
C LEU A 71 -19.87 22.86 25.55
N LYS A 72 -19.79 23.83 26.48
CA LYS A 72 -19.22 23.65 27.81
C LYS A 72 -20.28 23.67 28.89
N PHE A 73 -20.21 22.71 29.81
CA PHE A 73 -21.13 22.52 30.92
C PHE A 73 -20.58 23.04 32.24
N ALA A 74 -21.49 23.41 33.15
CA ALA A 74 -21.16 23.95 34.47
C ALA A 74 -20.37 22.97 35.38
N ASN A 75 -20.37 21.67 35.09
CA ASN A 75 -19.53 20.66 35.74
C ASN A 75 -18.10 20.65 35.23
N GLY A 76 -17.72 21.58 34.37
CA GLY A 76 -16.41 21.69 33.73
C GLY A 76 -16.16 20.79 32.51
N SER A 77 -17.16 19.96 32.16
CA SER A 77 -17.07 19.11 30.95
C SER A 77 -17.34 19.91 29.69
N ARG A 78 -16.79 19.46 28.55
CA ARG A 78 -17.02 20.13 27.28
C ARG A 78 -17.00 19.16 26.09
N ALA A 79 -17.81 19.46 25.08
CA ALA A 79 -17.72 18.88 23.75
C ALA A 79 -17.20 19.90 22.76
N MET A 80 -16.35 19.49 21.85
CA MET A 80 -15.77 20.36 20.82
C MET A 80 -15.82 19.69 19.47
N ALA A 81 -16.20 20.45 18.44
CA ALA A 81 -16.27 20.02 17.05
C ALA A 81 -15.08 20.55 16.26
N PHE A 82 -14.47 19.69 15.48
CA PHE A 82 -13.29 20.01 14.67
C PHE A 82 -13.39 19.41 13.27
N PRO A 83 -12.93 20.11 12.24
CA PRO A 83 -12.62 19.49 10.95
C PRO A 83 -11.44 18.52 11.10
N CYS A 84 -11.29 17.61 10.13
CA CYS A 84 -10.22 16.60 10.12
C CYS A 84 -8.78 17.16 10.08
N THR A 85 -8.61 18.49 10.00
CA THR A 85 -7.31 19.19 9.93
C THR A 85 -6.83 19.75 11.26
N ALA A 86 -7.62 19.66 12.33
CA ALA A 86 -7.32 20.23 13.66
C ALA A 86 -7.31 19.16 14.75
N GLY A 87 -6.78 19.46 15.96
CA GLY A 87 -6.90 18.57 17.12
C GLY A 87 -5.65 18.26 17.94
N ASP A 88 -4.51 18.92 17.69
CA ASP A 88 -3.22 18.56 18.29
C ASP A 88 -3.01 18.91 19.78
N SER A 89 -3.91 19.69 20.42
CA SER A 89 -3.62 20.33 21.70
C SER A 89 -4.51 19.91 22.86
N TYR A 90 -5.24 18.80 22.75
CA TYR A 90 -6.25 18.42 23.73
C TYR A 90 -5.98 17.05 24.36
N THR A 91 -6.42 16.88 25.61
CA THR A 91 -6.55 15.56 26.25
C THR A 91 -8.04 15.18 26.23
N ALA A 92 -8.38 14.01 25.72
CA ALA A 92 -9.79 13.64 25.53
C ALA A 92 -10.17 12.40 26.34
N SER A 93 -11.37 12.48 26.98
CA SER A 93 -12.02 11.30 27.57
C SER A 93 -12.64 10.41 26.49
N LEU A 94 -13.08 11.03 25.39
CA LEU A 94 -13.67 10.35 24.24
C LEU A 94 -13.41 11.16 22.99
N VAL A 95 -13.02 10.46 21.92
CA VAL A 95 -12.95 11.01 20.56
C VAL A 95 -13.90 10.22 19.67
N ILE A 96 -14.72 10.92 18.91
CA ILE A 96 -15.61 10.35 17.89
C ILE A 96 -15.19 10.92 16.54
N VAL A 97 -14.82 10.03 15.62
CA VAL A 97 -14.53 10.37 14.22
C VAL A 97 -15.64 9.75 13.37
N ASP A 98 -16.56 10.57 12.92
CA ASP A 98 -17.65 10.12 12.04
C ASP A 98 -17.23 10.18 10.57
N GLU A 99 -17.74 9.26 9.76
CA GLU A 99 -17.40 9.03 8.35
C GLU A 99 -15.88 8.93 8.11
N ALA A 100 -15.19 8.21 8.99
CA ALA A 100 -13.74 8.13 9.08
C ALA A 100 -13.08 7.61 7.78
N ASP A 101 -13.70 6.67 7.06
CA ASP A 101 -13.15 6.14 5.78
C ASP A 101 -13.22 7.15 4.63
N LEU A 102 -14.03 8.20 4.78
CA LEU A 102 -14.17 9.29 3.80
C LEU A 102 -13.24 10.47 4.07
N ILE A 103 -12.47 10.45 5.15
CA ILE A 103 -11.47 11.47 5.46
C ILE A 103 -10.24 11.25 4.57
N PRO A 104 -9.84 12.23 3.74
CA PRO A 104 -8.77 12.06 2.75
C PRO A 104 -7.42 11.62 3.36
N ASP A 105 -7.06 12.14 4.53
CA ASP A 105 -5.84 11.76 5.26
C ASP A 105 -6.18 11.39 6.71
N LEU A 106 -6.91 10.29 6.87
CA LEU A 106 -7.19 9.73 8.19
C LEU A 106 -5.89 9.37 8.93
N GLY A 107 -4.84 8.96 8.22
CA GLY A 107 -3.55 8.63 8.82
C GLY A 107 -2.93 9.83 9.55
N ARG A 108 -3.02 11.04 8.98
CA ARG A 108 -2.59 12.28 9.62
C ARG A 108 -3.44 12.59 10.85
N LEU A 109 -4.77 12.55 10.71
CA LEU A 109 -5.68 12.77 11.84
C LEU A 109 -5.39 11.80 12.98
N MET A 110 -5.14 10.51 12.68
CA MET A 110 -4.81 9.51 13.69
C MET A 110 -3.52 9.81 14.45
N ARG A 111 -2.49 10.33 13.79
CA ARG A 111 -1.25 10.76 14.46
C ARG A 111 -1.48 11.89 15.47
N GLN A 112 -2.45 12.76 15.19
CA GLN A 112 -2.81 13.87 16.07
C GLN A 112 -3.73 13.43 17.21
N VAL A 113 -4.74 12.63 16.90
CA VAL A 113 -5.83 12.31 17.82
C VAL A 113 -5.51 11.12 18.74
N LYS A 114 -4.76 10.11 18.27
CA LYS A 114 -4.46 8.92 19.09
C LYS A 114 -3.76 9.27 20.41
N PRO A 115 -2.73 10.14 20.45
CA PRO A 115 -2.08 10.53 21.69
C PRO A 115 -3.04 11.22 22.69
N THR A 116 -4.10 11.89 22.23
CA THR A 116 -5.04 12.60 23.12
C THR A 116 -5.84 11.65 24.02
N VAL A 117 -5.97 10.38 23.62
CA VAL A 117 -6.70 9.34 24.37
C VAL A 117 -5.81 8.33 25.08
N ASP A 118 -4.48 8.38 24.90
CA ASP A 118 -3.55 7.40 25.49
C ASP A 118 -3.50 7.45 27.02
N GLY A 119 -3.94 8.56 27.64
CA GLY A 119 -4.14 8.69 29.08
C GLY A 119 -5.34 7.94 29.67
N GLY A 120 -6.01 7.05 28.92
CA GLY A 120 -7.18 6.28 29.35
C GLY A 120 -8.48 6.71 28.70
N GLY A 121 -8.45 7.56 27.69
CA GLY A 121 -9.59 7.95 26.87
C GLY A 121 -9.99 6.84 25.88
N GLN A 122 -11.10 7.08 25.17
CA GLN A 122 -11.64 6.18 24.16
C GLN A 122 -11.67 6.84 22.79
N LEU A 123 -11.47 6.06 21.74
CA LEU A 123 -11.51 6.50 20.36
C LEU A 123 -12.48 5.63 19.56
N PHE A 124 -13.46 6.27 18.91
CA PHE A 124 -14.43 5.66 18.02
C PHE A 124 -14.19 6.14 16.59
N LEU A 125 -13.88 5.21 15.68
CA LEU A 125 -13.91 5.46 14.25
C LEU A 125 -15.16 4.81 13.69
N ILE A 126 -16.04 5.60 13.08
CA ILE A 126 -17.33 5.15 12.56
C ILE A 126 -17.40 5.52 11.09
N SER A 127 -17.66 4.56 10.20
CA SER A 127 -17.82 4.87 8.78
C SER A 127 -18.59 3.80 8.01
N ARG A 128 -19.12 4.16 6.86
CA ARG A 128 -19.29 3.27 5.72
C ARG A 128 -17.97 3.09 5.01
N ALA A 129 -17.83 2.06 4.18
CA ALA A 129 -16.63 1.88 3.35
C ALA A 129 -16.62 2.88 2.18
N ASP A 130 -15.46 3.43 1.86
CA ASP A 130 -15.19 4.11 0.59
C ASP A 130 -14.62 3.09 -0.42
N LYS A 131 -15.45 2.64 -1.35
CA LYS A 131 -15.03 1.66 -2.37
C LYS A 131 -14.00 2.20 -3.36
N LEU A 132 -13.79 3.52 -3.40
CA LEU A 132 -12.75 4.13 -4.23
C LEU A 132 -11.35 4.01 -3.62
N GLN A 133 -11.25 3.73 -2.32
CA GLN A 133 -10.00 3.60 -1.59
C GLN A 133 -9.86 2.21 -0.95
N PRO A 134 -9.47 1.18 -1.71
CA PRO A 134 -9.38 -0.20 -1.19
C PRO A 134 -8.37 -0.37 -0.06
N GLU A 135 -7.38 0.51 0.04
CA GLU A 135 -6.26 0.52 1.00
C GLU A 135 -6.29 1.73 1.97
N SER A 136 -7.46 2.27 2.26
CA SER A 136 -7.57 3.39 3.20
C SER A 136 -7.01 3.05 4.60
N ALA A 137 -6.57 4.07 5.34
CA ALA A 137 -6.11 3.90 6.72
C ALA A 137 -7.20 3.28 7.62
N PHE A 138 -8.48 3.62 7.39
CA PHE A 138 -9.62 3.00 8.09
C PHE A 138 -9.66 1.50 7.88
N LYS A 139 -9.59 1.03 6.63
CA LYS A 139 -9.65 -0.40 6.30
C LYS A 139 -8.43 -1.16 6.81
N LYS A 140 -7.24 -0.55 6.80
CA LYS A 140 -6.04 -1.13 7.41
C LYS A 140 -6.22 -1.37 8.91
N ILE A 141 -6.69 -0.35 9.64
CA ILE A 141 -6.99 -0.47 11.08
C ILE A 141 -8.10 -1.51 11.32
N TYR A 142 -9.14 -1.50 10.48
CA TYR A 142 -10.28 -2.41 10.61
C TYR A 142 -9.85 -3.89 10.44
N ARG A 143 -9.07 -4.19 9.39
CA ARG A 143 -8.54 -5.54 9.15
C ARG A 143 -7.56 -5.98 10.25
N ALA A 144 -6.68 -5.08 10.70
CA ALA A 144 -5.78 -5.36 11.82
C ALA A 144 -6.56 -5.66 13.11
N ALA A 145 -7.67 -4.94 13.37
CA ALA A 145 -8.53 -5.18 14.52
C ALA A 145 -9.27 -6.53 14.46
N ALA A 146 -9.55 -7.05 13.26
CA ALA A 146 -10.17 -8.37 13.04
C ALA A 146 -9.17 -9.51 13.23
N SER A 147 -7.88 -9.26 13.04
CA SER A 147 -6.81 -10.20 13.34
C SER A 147 -6.37 -10.07 14.80
N SER A 148 -5.70 -11.11 15.34
CA SER A 148 -5.14 -11.08 16.71
C SER A 148 -4.07 -9.99 16.90
N GLU A 149 -3.65 -9.29 15.85
CA GLU A 149 -2.65 -8.22 15.84
C GLU A 149 -3.22 -6.83 16.14
N GLY A 150 -4.54 -6.68 16.18
CA GLY A 150 -5.21 -5.39 16.34
C GLY A 150 -4.99 -4.65 17.66
N GLY A 151 -4.26 -5.23 18.59
CA GLY A 151 -3.96 -4.62 19.89
C GLY A 151 -5.22 -4.22 20.65
N ALA A 152 -5.35 -2.93 21.01
CA ALA A 152 -6.50 -2.39 21.76
C ALA A 152 -7.72 -2.12 20.87
N TRP A 153 -7.66 -2.31 19.56
CA TRP A 153 -8.77 -2.07 18.66
C TRP A 153 -9.77 -3.22 18.67
N LYS A 154 -11.06 -2.84 18.63
CA LYS A 154 -12.18 -3.78 18.44
C LYS A 154 -12.93 -3.35 17.21
N ASN A 155 -13.11 -4.26 16.25
CA ASN A 155 -13.90 -4.04 15.05
C ASN A 155 -15.33 -4.50 15.24
N VAL A 156 -16.26 -3.79 14.60
CA VAL A 156 -17.69 -4.14 14.55
C VAL A 156 -18.17 -3.92 13.14
N PHE A 157 -18.91 -4.89 12.58
CA PHE A 157 -19.63 -4.75 11.33
C PHE A 157 -21.13 -4.69 11.57
N LEU A 158 -21.81 -3.70 10.98
CA LEU A 158 -23.25 -3.54 11.06
C LEU A 158 -23.86 -3.50 9.65
N PRO A 159 -24.46 -4.62 9.18
CA PRO A 159 -25.10 -4.71 7.88
C PRO A 159 -26.38 -3.88 7.80
N TRP A 160 -26.92 -3.71 6.60
CA TRP A 160 -28.18 -2.98 6.36
C TRP A 160 -29.36 -3.49 7.20
N ARG A 161 -29.41 -4.81 7.45
CA ARG A 161 -30.46 -5.48 8.24
C ARG A 161 -30.40 -5.19 9.74
N SER A 162 -29.34 -4.54 10.22
CA SER A 162 -29.26 -4.08 11.62
C SER A 162 -30.33 -3.05 11.95
N ARG A 163 -30.96 -2.48 10.94
CA ARG A 163 -32.09 -1.55 11.12
C ARG A 163 -33.41 -2.31 10.97
N PRO A 164 -34.27 -2.35 12.02
CA PRO A 164 -35.45 -3.23 12.08
C PRO A 164 -36.52 -2.95 11.02
N ASP A 165 -36.61 -1.72 10.51
CA ASP A 165 -37.59 -1.30 9.49
C ASP A 165 -37.16 -1.62 8.05
N ARG A 166 -36.01 -2.29 7.86
CA ARG A 166 -35.50 -2.72 6.56
C ARG A 166 -35.68 -4.22 6.41
N ASP A 167 -36.56 -4.61 5.49
CA ASP A 167 -36.79 -6.00 5.08
C ASP A 167 -36.09 -6.34 3.76
N GLU A 168 -36.13 -7.60 3.36
CA GLU A 168 -35.58 -8.06 2.09
C GLU A 168 -36.23 -7.34 0.88
N SER A 169 -37.52 -7.02 0.96
CA SER A 169 -38.21 -6.29 -0.11
C SER A 169 -37.65 -4.88 -0.27
N TRP A 170 -37.33 -4.22 0.86
CA TRP A 170 -36.63 -2.93 0.83
C TRP A 170 -35.25 -3.07 0.16
N TYR A 171 -34.47 -4.09 0.55
CA TYR A 171 -33.12 -4.31 0.00
C TYR A 171 -33.18 -4.59 -1.52
N HIS A 172 -34.10 -5.42 -1.97
CA HIS A 172 -34.30 -5.67 -3.40
C HIS A 172 -34.66 -4.41 -4.21
N ARG A 173 -35.48 -3.52 -3.64
CA ARG A 173 -35.78 -2.22 -4.27
C ARG A 173 -34.53 -1.34 -4.36
N GLN A 174 -33.70 -1.27 -3.33
CA GLN A 174 -32.44 -0.54 -3.37
C GLN A 174 -31.46 -1.14 -4.41
N ALA A 175 -31.41 -2.47 -4.50
CA ALA A 175 -30.59 -3.17 -5.49
C ALA A 175 -31.04 -2.85 -6.93
N ALA A 176 -32.34 -2.92 -7.19
CA ALA A 176 -32.89 -2.59 -8.50
C ALA A 176 -32.66 -1.12 -8.88
N ASP A 177 -32.83 -0.18 -7.94
CA ASP A 177 -32.55 1.24 -8.15
C ASP A 177 -31.06 1.52 -8.41
N SER A 178 -30.18 0.93 -7.60
CA SER A 178 -28.70 1.06 -7.79
C SER A 178 -28.31 0.55 -9.19
N PHE A 179 -28.75 -0.64 -9.57
CA PHE A 179 -28.43 -1.22 -10.86
C PHE A 179 -29.02 -0.40 -12.02
N ALA A 180 -30.24 0.10 -11.91
CA ALA A 180 -30.88 0.93 -12.93
C ALA A 180 -30.15 2.26 -13.16
N ARG A 181 -29.58 2.87 -12.09
CA ARG A 181 -28.86 4.14 -12.17
C ARG A 181 -27.42 3.99 -12.61
N THR A 182 -26.72 2.93 -12.19
CA THR A 182 -25.28 2.82 -12.33
C THR A 182 -24.80 1.63 -13.16
N GLY A 183 -25.69 0.67 -13.46
CA GLY A 183 -25.33 -0.60 -14.12
C GLY A 183 -24.53 -1.56 -13.21
N SER A 184 -24.42 -1.27 -11.90
CA SER A 184 -23.62 -2.02 -10.93
C SER A 184 -24.31 -2.04 -9.57
N TYR A 185 -23.91 -3.00 -8.71
CA TYR A 185 -24.29 -3.06 -7.30
C TYR A 185 -23.27 -2.37 -6.37
N ASP A 186 -22.24 -1.73 -6.89
CA ASP A 186 -21.19 -1.09 -6.11
C ASP A 186 -21.73 -0.07 -5.12
N GLU A 187 -22.66 0.80 -5.56
CA GLU A 187 -23.28 1.80 -4.71
C GLU A 187 -24.15 1.14 -3.63
N LEU A 188 -24.88 0.08 -3.96
CA LEU A 188 -25.65 -0.70 -2.99
C LEU A 188 -24.72 -1.28 -1.91
N HIS A 189 -23.65 -1.94 -2.31
CA HIS A 189 -22.69 -2.55 -1.40
C HIS A 189 -21.89 -1.52 -0.57
N GLU A 190 -21.71 -0.31 -1.10
CA GLU A 190 -21.10 0.80 -0.37
C GLU A 190 -22.05 1.38 0.69
N GLN A 191 -23.32 1.59 0.32
CA GLN A 191 -24.29 2.25 1.18
C GLN A 191 -24.98 1.26 2.12
N TYR A 192 -25.29 0.07 1.66
CA TYR A 192 -26.12 -0.92 2.32
C TYR A 192 -25.56 -2.36 2.21
N PRO A 193 -24.31 -2.59 2.62
CA PRO A 193 -23.74 -3.94 2.52
C PRO A 193 -24.49 -4.95 3.38
N ALA A 194 -24.67 -6.15 2.84
CA ALA A 194 -25.22 -7.29 3.58
C ALA A 194 -24.13 -8.05 4.33
N THR A 195 -22.91 -8.04 3.79
CA THR A 195 -21.74 -8.70 4.36
C THR A 195 -20.54 -7.75 4.46
N GLU A 196 -19.61 -8.08 5.34
CA GLU A 196 -18.34 -7.36 5.49
C GLU A 196 -17.52 -7.41 4.19
N ALA A 197 -17.53 -8.56 3.52
CA ALA A 197 -16.85 -8.74 2.23
C ALA A 197 -17.38 -7.80 1.16
N GLU A 198 -18.70 -7.65 1.02
CA GLU A 198 -19.31 -6.68 0.10
C GLU A 198 -18.90 -5.23 0.42
N ALA A 199 -18.87 -4.86 1.70
CA ALA A 199 -18.46 -3.52 2.12
C ALA A 199 -16.99 -3.21 1.78
N LEU A 200 -16.10 -4.18 2.00
CA LEU A 200 -14.66 -4.03 1.83
C LEU A 200 -14.17 -4.28 0.41
N ALA A 201 -15.01 -4.89 -0.45
CA ALA A 201 -14.68 -5.13 -1.85
C ALA A 201 -14.47 -3.79 -2.58
N PRO A 202 -13.47 -3.69 -3.46
CA PRO A 202 -13.27 -2.51 -4.30
C PRO A 202 -14.44 -2.32 -5.27
N ARG A 203 -14.53 -1.14 -5.87
CA ARG A 203 -15.57 -0.80 -6.84
C ARG A 203 -15.35 -1.56 -8.16
N GLU A 204 -16.41 -2.13 -8.74
CA GLU A 204 -16.36 -2.86 -10.02
C GLU A 204 -16.43 -1.97 -11.25
N LEU A 205 -17.20 -0.88 -11.16
CA LEU A 205 -17.46 0.00 -12.29
C LEU A 205 -16.19 0.72 -12.74
N ASP A 206 -15.93 0.70 -14.05
CA ASP A 206 -14.77 1.33 -14.71
C ASP A 206 -13.38 0.78 -14.29
N LYS A 207 -13.31 -0.44 -13.77
CA LYS A 207 -12.04 -1.09 -13.49
C LYS A 207 -11.51 -1.88 -14.69
N ARG A 208 -10.18 -1.87 -14.86
CA ARG A 208 -9.53 -2.66 -15.93
C ARG A 208 -9.75 -4.15 -15.73
N PHE A 209 -9.77 -4.59 -14.48
CA PHE A 209 -9.99 -5.96 -14.11
C PHE A 209 -11.25 -6.05 -13.26
N PRO A 210 -12.20 -6.95 -13.59
CA PRO A 210 -13.29 -7.25 -12.67
C PRO A 210 -12.74 -7.65 -11.30
N PRO A 211 -13.18 -7.04 -10.20
CA PRO A 211 -12.69 -7.36 -8.86
C PRO A 211 -12.82 -8.84 -8.50
N SER A 212 -13.84 -9.52 -9.02
CA SER A 212 -14.03 -10.97 -8.85
C SER A 212 -12.84 -11.78 -9.37
N TRP A 213 -12.23 -11.38 -10.49
CA TRP A 213 -11.05 -12.06 -11.04
C TRP A 213 -9.82 -11.86 -10.16
N ILE A 214 -9.60 -10.62 -9.67
CA ILE A 214 -8.48 -10.36 -8.78
C ILE A 214 -8.68 -11.05 -7.43
N CYS A 215 -9.91 -11.02 -6.88
CA CYS A 215 -10.21 -11.65 -5.60
C CYS A 215 -10.00 -13.18 -5.62
N GLN A 216 -10.32 -13.86 -6.73
CA GLN A 216 -10.05 -15.31 -6.85
C GLN A 216 -8.57 -15.64 -6.89
N CYS A 217 -7.72 -14.69 -7.36
CA CYS A 217 -6.28 -14.82 -7.41
C CYS A 217 -5.59 -14.28 -6.14
N TYR A 218 -6.34 -13.73 -5.18
CA TYR A 218 -5.79 -13.17 -3.96
C TYR A 218 -5.81 -14.19 -2.82
N SER A 219 -4.63 -14.58 -2.39
CA SER A 219 -4.42 -15.46 -1.25
C SER A 219 -3.50 -14.78 -0.24
N PRO A 220 -4.05 -13.99 0.72
CA PRO A 220 -3.23 -13.20 1.63
C PRO A 220 -2.34 -14.11 2.48
N MET A 221 -1.06 -13.81 2.48
CA MET A 221 -0.07 -14.51 3.29
C MET A 221 0.80 -13.49 4.06
N ARG A 222 1.23 -13.88 5.26
CA ARG A 222 2.27 -13.12 5.95
C ARG A 222 3.61 -13.35 5.27
N PRO A 223 4.40 -12.30 5.02
CA PRO A 223 5.78 -12.48 4.58
C PRO A 223 6.54 -13.32 5.61
N LEU A 224 7.44 -14.13 5.12
CA LEU A 224 8.36 -14.88 5.97
C LEU A 224 9.23 -13.89 6.76
N GLU A 225 9.50 -14.20 8.02
CA GLU A 225 10.43 -13.41 8.83
C GLU A 225 11.87 -13.68 8.38
N HIS A 226 12.64 -12.59 8.21
CA HIS A 226 14.06 -12.72 7.90
C HIS A 226 14.78 -13.33 9.12
N TYR A 227 15.47 -14.45 8.92
CA TYR A 227 16.29 -15.07 9.96
C TYR A 227 17.73 -15.29 9.50
N ARG A 228 18.65 -15.27 10.45
CA ARG A 228 20.07 -15.53 10.16
C ARG A 228 20.27 -17.05 10.08
N ALA A 229 20.35 -17.56 8.85
CA ALA A 229 20.50 -18.99 8.60
C ALA A 229 21.96 -19.45 8.81
N ALA A 230 22.13 -20.76 9.07
CA ALA A 230 23.44 -21.37 9.16
C ALA A 230 24.11 -21.43 7.79
N PRO A 231 25.48 -21.42 7.71
CA PRO A 231 26.19 -21.64 6.46
C PRO A 231 25.77 -22.96 5.80
N GLY A 232 25.41 -22.89 4.51
CA GLY A 232 24.90 -24.04 3.76
C GLY A 232 23.35 -24.12 3.64
N ASP A 233 22.60 -23.39 4.45
CA ASP A 233 21.17 -23.21 4.27
C ASP A 233 20.91 -22.27 3.07
N PRO A 234 19.95 -22.56 2.17
CA PRO A 234 19.53 -21.64 1.12
C PRO A 234 19.15 -20.24 1.63
N ALA A 235 18.57 -20.15 2.81
CA ALA A 235 18.26 -18.90 3.48
C ALA A 235 19.51 -18.08 3.90
N HIS A 236 20.69 -18.68 3.96
CA HIS A 236 21.94 -17.96 4.26
C HIS A 236 22.23 -16.80 3.28
N LYS A 237 21.69 -16.90 2.06
CA LYS A 237 21.83 -15.88 1.03
C LYS A 237 20.66 -14.90 0.97
N TRP A 238 19.75 -14.95 1.93
CA TRP A 238 18.58 -14.05 1.96
C TRP A 238 19.02 -12.59 1.98
N PRO A 239 18.63 -11.80 0.96
CA PRO A 239 19.00 -10.39 0.89
C PRO A 239 18.32 -9.57 1.98
N ALA A 240 19.09 -8.91 2.83
CA ALA A 240 18.57 -7.98 3.84
C ALA A 240 18.33 -6.59 3.19
N ILE A 241 17.25 -6.44 2.44
CA ILE A 241 16.92 -5.22 1.69
C ILE A 241 15.66 -4.60 2.31
N PRO A 242 15.68 -3.29 2.67
CA PRO A 242 14.48 -2.60 3.12
C PRO A 242 13.36 -2.69 2.07
N GLY A 243 12.12 -2.92 2.51
CA GLY A 243 10.98 -3.05 1.61
C GLY A 243 10.86 -4.38 0.86
N LEU A 244 11.80 -5.33 1.03
CA LEU A 244 11.68 -6.68 0.51
C LEU A 244 10.76 -7.52 1.40
N LYS A 245 9.71 -8.06 0.79
CA LYS A 245 8.83 -9.07 1.37
C LYS A 245 9.02 -10.39 0.62
N VAL A 246 9.06 -11.50 1.32
CA VAL A 246 9.23 -12.84 0.74
C VAL A 246 8.17 -13.76 1.30
N TRP A 247 7.43 -14.46 0.45
CA TRP A 247 6.40 -15.44 0.84
C TRP A 247 6.85 -16.88 0.62
N SER A 248 7.71 -17.10 -0.37
CA SER A 248 8.24 -18.44 -0.67
C SER A 248 9.74 -18.36 -0.92
N MET A 249 10.50 -19.26 -0.27
CA MET A 249 11.94 -19.39 -0.49
C MET A 249 12.24 -19.93 -1.89
N PRO A 250 13.37 -19.52 -2.52
CA PRO A 250 13.77 -20.09 -3.79
C PRO A 250 14.00 -21.60 -3.68
N LYS A 251 13.34 -22.36 -4.54
CA LYS A 251 13.44 -23.83 -4.57
C LYS A 251 14.41 -24.27 -5.66
N PRO A 252 15.30 -25.24 -5.40
CA PRO A 252 16.21 -25.75 -6.42
C PRO A 252 15.47 -26.26 -7.67
N GLY A 253 15.94 -25.87 -8.85
CA GLY A 253 15.36 -26.27 -10.13
C GLY A 253 14.09 -25.51 -10.55
N ARG A 254 13.50 -24.68 -9.67
CA ARG A 254 12.40 -23.78 -10.03
C ARG A 254 12.91 -22.57 -10.80
N ARG A 255 12.06 -22.04 -11.66
CA ARG A 255 12.34 -20.87 -12.49
C ARG A 255 11.45 -19.72 -12.04
N TYR A 256 12.04 -18.54 -12.06
CA TYR A 256 11.35 -17.33 -11.62
C TYR A 256 11.52 -16.23 -12.66
N CYS A 257 10.57 -15.30 -12.67
CA CYS A 257 10.66 -14.08 -13.45
C CYS A 257 10.33 -12.86 -12.57
N VAL A 258 10.78 -11.71 -13.04
CA VAL A 258 10.65 -10.44 -12.32
C VAL A 258 10.14 -9.39 -13.28
N GLY A 259 9.13 -8.64 -12.85
CA GLY A 259 8.75 -7.36 -13.43
C GLY A 259 9.25 -6.23 -12.54
N ALA A 260 9.83 -5.20 -13.15
CA ALA A 260 10.39 -4.07 -12.41
C ALA A 260 9.94 -2.74 -13.01
N ASP A 261 9.38 -1.88 -12.16
CA ASP A 261 8.94 -0.53 -12.45
C ASP A 261 9.77 0.48 -11.66
N PRO A 262 10.78 1.13 -12.29
CA PRO A 262 11.66 2.07 -11.62
C PRO A 262 11.07 3.46 -11.52
N ALA A 263 11.16 4.07 -10.33
CA ALA A 263 10.82 5.47 -10.06
C ALA A 263 12.07 6.33 -9.80
N GLU A 264 11.87 7.62 -9.57
CA GLU A 264 12.95 8.59 -9.36
C GLU A 264 13.70 8.40 -8.03
N GLY A 265 13.02 7.87 -7.00
CA GLY A 265 13.58 7.61 -5.68
C GLY A 265 13.60 8.79 -4.72
N ASN A 266 12.98 9.91 -5.08
CA ASN A 266 12.81 11.07 -4.19
C ASN A 266 11.75 10.79 -3.10
N PRO A 267 11.81 11.42 -1.91
CA PRO A 267 10.81 11.22 -0.86
C PRO A 267 9.37 11.57 -1.24
N THR A 268 9.17 12.31 -2.32
CA THR A 268 7.86 12.72 -2.85
C THR A 268 7.49 12.02 -4.15
N SER A 269 8.37 11.15 -4.69
CA SER A 269 8.11 10.35 -5.89
C SER A 269 7.37 9.06 -5.53
N ASP A 270 6.90 8.36 -6.58
CA ASP A 270 6.38 7.01 -6.47
C ASP A 270 7.46 6.02 -6.00
N ASP A 271 7.07 4.84 -5.53
CA ASP A 271 7.99 3.77 -5.16
C ASP A 271 8.63 3.15 -6.42
N SER A 272 9.90 2.78 -6.35
CA SER A 272 10.45 1.78 -7.28
C SER A 272 9.96 0.41 -6.85
N ALA A 273 9.28 -0.33 -7.74
CA ALA A 273 8.66 -1.61 -7.43
C ALA A 273 9.20 -2.77 -8.29
N ALA A 274 9.40 -3.94 -7.69
CA ALA A 274 9.71 -5.18 -8.40
C ALA A 274 8.95 -6.36 -7.81
N GLU A 275 8.31 -7.13 -8.68
CA GLU A 275 7.48 -8.29 -8.33
C GLU A 275 8.10 -9.56 -8.88
N PHE A 276 8.25 -10.56 -8.01
CA PHE A 276 8.88 -11.84 -8.30
C PHE A 276 7.83 -12.94 -8.34
N VAL A 277 7.77 -13.66 -9.46
CA VAL A 277 6.75 -14.68 -9.72
C VAL A 277 7.40 -16.02 -10.08
N ASP A 278 6.89 -17.10 -9.51
CA ASP A 278 7.23 -18.47 -9.92
C ASP A 278 6.68 -18.72 -11.33
N LEU A 279 7.56 -19.09 -12.26
CA LEU A 279 7.21 -19.25 -13.66
C LEU A 279 6.17 -20.34 -13.90
N ASP A 280 6.24 -21.42 -13.14
CA ASP A 280 5.43 -22.61 -13.36
C ASP A 280 4.04 -22.48 -12.71
N THR A 281 3.94 -21.81 -11.55
CA THR A 281 2.68 -21.70 -10.79
C THR A 281 1.98 -20.34 -10.93
N GLY A 282 2.67 -19.28 -11.35
CA GLY A 282 2.15 -17.92 -11.35
C GLY A 282 2.04 -17.28 -9.95
N GLU A 283 2.62 -17.93 -8.93
CA GLU A 283 2.61 -17.47 -7.54
C GLU A 283 3.57 -16.30 -7.33
N GLU A 284 3.11 -15.24 -6.69
CA GLU A 284 3.95 -14.16 -6.17
C GLU A 284 4.82 -14.70 -5.04
N VAL A 285 6.13 -14.75 -5.23
CA VAL A 285 7.07 -15.32 -4.26
C VAL A 285 7.79 -14.26 -3.44
N ALA A 286 7.97 -13.07 -4.01
CA ALA A 286 8.53 -11.91 -3.31
C ALA A 286 8.10 -10.60 -3.98
N ALA A 287 8.09 -9.52 -3.21
CA ALA A 287 7.91 -8.15 -3.68
C ALA A 287 8.93 -7.22 -3.04
N LEU A 288 9.45 -6.29 -3.82
CA LEU A 288 10.36 -5.24 -3.37
C LEU A 288 9.75 -3.90 -3.75
N ALA A 289 9.48 -3.02 -2.78
CA ALA A 289 9.07 -1.67 -3.10
C ALA A 289 9.44 -0.68 -2.00
N ALA A 290 10.08 0.40 -2.40
CA ALA A 290 10.42 1.57 -1.59
C ALA A 290 10.94 2.70 -2.48
N HIS A 291 11.20 3.85 -1.88
CA HIS A 291 11.88 4.95 -2.57
C HIS A 291 13.37 4.62 -2.75
N PHE A 292 13.72 4.05 -3.88
CA PHE A 292 15.10 3.75 -4.24
C PHE A 292 15.56 4.60 -5.41
N GLU A 293 16.77 5.13 -5.32
CA GLU A 293 17.48 5.68 -6.47
C GLU A 293 17.67 4.58 -7.53
N PRO A 294 17.58 4.89 -8.84
CA PRO A 294 17.60 3.88 -9.90
C PRO A 294 18.77 2.91 -9.87
N SER A 295 19.98 3.36 -9.52
CA SER A 295 21.18 2.50 -9.39
C SER A 295 21.09 1.54 -8.20
N THR A 296 20.58 2.01 -7.07
CA THR A 296 20.34 1.20 -5.86
C THR A 296 19.25 0.18 -6.11
N PHE A 297 18.15 0.60 -6.75
CA PHE A 297 17.07 -0.30 -7.15
C PHE A 297 17.57 -1.42 -8.07
N ALA A 298 18.38 -1.06 -9.09
CA ALA A 298 18.98 -2.02 -10.00
C ALA A 298 19.86 -3.06 -9.25
N ALA A 299 20.67 -2.61 -8.29
CA ALA A 299 21.50 -3.49 -7.47
C ALA A 299 20.64 -4.46 -6.63
N HIS A 300 19.56 -3.97 -6.03
CA HIS A 300 18.62 -4.78 -5.23
C HIS A 300 17.89 -5.80 -6.10
N VAL A 301 17.36 -5.39 -7.26
CA VAL A 301 16.73 -6.30 -8.22
C VAL A 301 17.72 -7.38 -8.66
N ALA A 302 18.96 -7.02 -8.97
CA ALA A 302 20.01 -7.98 -9.37
C ALA A 302 20.30 -8.99 -8.25
N GLN A 303 20.41 -8.54 -7.01
CA GLN A 303 20.66 -9.39 -5.86
C GLN A 303 19.54 -10.39 -5.60
N VAL A 304 18.28 -9.91 -5.60
CA VAL A 304 17.10 -10.77 -5.35
C VAL A 304 16.89 -11.72 -6.54
N ALA A 305 17.04 -11.26 -7.78
CA ALA A 305 16.94 -12.13 -8.96
C ALA A 305 17.99 -13.24 -8.97
N ALA A 306 19.24 -12.93 -8.58
CA ALA A 306 20.28 -13.94 -8.43
C ALA A 306 19.95 -14.97 -7.34
N TRP A 307 19.35 -14.52 -6.23
CA TRP A 307 18.91 -15.41 -5.15
C TRP A 307 17.76 -16.32 -5.59
N PHE A 308 16.80 -15.81 -6.39
CA PHE A 308 15.75 -16.61 -7.03
C PHE A 308 16.23 -17.33 -8.30
N ASN A 309 17.31 -18.11 -8.19
CA ASN A 309 17.87 -18.98 -9.24
C ASN A 309 18.16 -18.24 -10.55
N HIS A 310 18.65 -17.02 -10.48
CA HIS A 310 18.86 -16.13 -11.64
C HIS A 310 17.57 -15.89 -12.42
N ALA A 311 16.54 -15.41 -11.72
CA ALA A 311 15.27 -15.03 -12.30
C ALA A 311 15.44 -14.13 -13.52
N VAL A 312 14.59 -14.32 -14.53
CA VAL A 312 14.63 -13.49 -15.75
C VAL A 312 13.90 -12.18 -15.49
N VAL A 313 14.53 -11.06 -15.84
CA VAL A 313 14.04 -9.73 -15.47
C VAL A 313 13.47 -8.98 -16.66
N LEU A 314 12.28 -8.42 -16.53
CA LEU A 314 11.66 -7.46 -17.45
C LEU A 314 11.50 -6.10 -16.75
N VAL A 315 12.25 -5.10 -17.19
CA VAL A 315 12.24 -3.75 -16.62
C VAL A 315 11.41 -2.84 -17.53
N GLU A 316 10.57 -1.99 -16.95
CA GLU A 316 9.99 -0.85 -17.69
C GLU A 316 11.13 0.07 -18.13
N ARG A 317 11.21 0.33 -19.46
CA ARG A 317 12.35 1.04 -20.04
C ARG A 317 12.20 2.56 -20.03
N ASN A 318 11.02 3.09 -19.80
CA ASN A 318 10.74 4.51 -19.85
C ASN A 318 11.46 5.26 -18.70
N ASN A 319 11.75 6.55 -18.91
CA ASN A 319 12.30 7.44 -17.89
C ASN A 319 13.50 6.83 -17.13
N HIS A 320 13.31 6.52 -15.85
CA HIS A 320 14.36 5.99 -14.97
C HIS A 320 14.78 4.55 -15.31
N GLY A 321 13.96 3.82 -16.07
CA GLY A 321 14.27 2.47 -16.52
C GLY A 321 15.52 2.37 -17.39
N HIS A 322 15.85 3.40 -18.16
CA HIS A 322 17.10 3.43 -18.92
C HIS A 322 18.32 3.39 -18.00
N ALA A 323 18.31 4.11 -16.88
CA ALA A 323 19.41 4.10 -15.91
C ALA A 323 19.54 2.72 -15.23
N VAL A 324 18.42 2.09 -14.87
CA VAL A 324 18.39 0.74 -14.31
C VAL A 324 18.97 -0.28 -15.28
N LEU A 325 18.53 -0.27 -16.54
CA LEU A 325 19.02 -1.20 -17.56
C LEU A 325 20.51 -1.00 -17.86
N LEU A 326 20.98 0.26 -17.88
CA LEU A 326 22.39 0.56 -18.05
C LEU A 326 23.23 0.00 -16.90
N TRP A 327 22.78 0.23 -15.66
CA TRP A 327 23.46 -0.29 -14.49
C TRP A 327 23.50 -1.82 -14.47
N LEU A 328 22.37 -2.49 -14.77
CA LEU A 328 22.30 -3.96 -14.84
C LEU A 328 23.25 -4.51 -15.88
N ARG A 329 23.33 -3.88 -17.06
CA ARG A 329 24.26 -4.28 -18.12
C ARG A 329 25.70 -4.23 -17.66
N ASP A 330 26.08 -3.16 -16.97
CA ASP A 330 27.47 -2.89 -16.61
C ASP A 330 27.92 -3.65 -15.35
N ASN A 331 27.00 -3.94 -14.40
CA ASN A 331 27.33 -4.49 -13.09
C ASN A 331 26.78 -5.90 -12.82
N ALA A 332 25.80 -6.37 -13.60
CA ALA A 332 25.16 -7.66 -13.37
C ALA A 332 25.09 -8.54 -14.63
N PRO A 333 26.22 -8.84 -15.28
CA PRO A 333 26.29 -9.59 -16.57
C PRO A 333 25.77 -11.03 -16.47
N HIS A 334 25.59 -11.56 -15.27
CA HIS A 334 25.02 -12.88 -15.02
C HIS A 334 23.49 -12.92 -15.11
N LEU A 335 22.82 -11.77 -15.15
CA LEU A 335 21.38 -11.71 -15.29
C LEU A 335 20.91 -11.90 -16.73
N ARG A 336 19.72 -12.43 -16.86
CA ARG A 336 19.01 -12.57 -18.12
C ARG A 336 17.92 -11.51 -18.19
N LEU A 337 17.99 -10.64 -19.19
CA LEU A 337 17.00 -9.60 -19.42
C LEU A 337 16.10 -9.96 -20.59
N LEU A 338 14.81 -9.67 -20.46
CA LEU A 338 13.85 -9.83 -21.56
C LEU A 338 13.82 -8.59 -22.44
N THR A 339 13.59 -8.82 -23.74
CA THR A 339 13.30 -7.76 -24.70
C THR A 339 11.81 -7.41 -24.72
N GLY A 340 11.49 -6.17 -25.07
CA GLY A 340 10.16 -5.72 -25.38
C GLY A 340 9.63 -6.26 -26.72
N SER A 341 8.46 -5.78 -27.12
CA SER A 341 7.89 -6.09 -28.44
C SER A 341 8.66 -5.49 -29.63
N ASP A 342 9.54 -4.52 -29.34
CA ASP A 342 10.44 -3.85 -30.28
C ASP A 342 11.82 -4.50 -30.34
N LEU A 343 12.01 -5.67 -29.74
CA LEU A 343 13.26 -6.43 -29.63
C LEU A 343 14.36 -5.72 -28.84
N ALA A 344 14.13 -4.54 -28.30
CA ALA A 344 15.07 -3.86 -27.40
C ALA A 344 14.92 -4.37 -25.96
N ILE A 345 16.01 -4.35 -25.20
CA ILE A 345 16.01 -4.79 -23.79
C ILE A 345 15.05 -3.92 -22.97
N GLY A 346 14.21 -4.57 -22.19
CA GLY A 346 13.17 -3.94 -21.35
C GLY A 346 11.89 -3.64 -22.12
N TRP A 347 10.86 -3.21 -21.40
CA TRP A 347 9.52 -2.92 -21.91
C TRP A 347 9.34 -1.43 -22.14
N ALA A 348 9.16 -1.01 -23.40
CA ALA A 348 8.81 0.36 -23.71
C ALA A 348 7.31 0.57 -23.50
N GLN A 349 6.94 1.45 -22.56
CA GLN A 349 5.55 1.74 -22.25
C GLN A 349 5.01 2.85 -23.15
N SER A 350 4.01 2.55 -23.91
CA SER A 350 3.16 3.43 -24.71
C SER A 350 1.71 3.05 -24.47
N SER A 351 0.74 3.86 -24.88
CA SER A 351 -0.69 3.51 -24.73
C SER A 351 -1.01 2.15 -25.35
N LYS A 352 -0.42 1.82 -26.51
CA LYS A 352 -0.62 0.54 -27.17
C LYS A 352 0.02 -0.63 -26.41
N SER A 353 1.28 -0.49 -26.00
CA SER A 353 2.00 -1.55 -25.28
C SER A 353 1.44 -1.77 -23.87
N LYS A 354 0.95 -0.70 -23.22
CA LYS A 354 0.26 -0.78 -21.94
C LYS A 354 -1.04 -1.56 -22.07
N ALA A 355 -1.83 -1.34 -23.12
CA ALA A 355 -3.04 -2.11 -23.38
C ALA A 355 -2.76 -3.61 -23.59
N ILE A 356 -1.68 -3.96 -24.30
CA ILE A 356 -1.25 -5.36 -24.50
C ILE A 356 -0.83 -5.98 -23.17
N LEU A 357 -0.06 -5.26 -22.36
CA LEU A 357 0.41 -5.71 -21.05
C LEU A 357 -0.76 -6.06 -20.12
N TYR A 358 -1.72 -5.13 -20.00
CA TYR A 358 -2.90 -5.33 -19.15
C TYR A 358 -3.92 -6.34 -19.72
N ALA A 359 -3.93 -6.56 -21.05
CA ALA A 359 -4.74 -7.60 -21.65
C ALA A 359 -4.22 -8.99 -21.33
N ALA A 360 -2.90 -9.20 -21.42
CA ALA A 360 -2.28 -10.47 -21.04
C ALA A 360 -2.52 -10.81 -19.56
N ALA A 361 -2.33 -9.83 -18.66
CA ALA A 361 -2.62 -10.03 -17.23
C ALA A 361 -4.10 -10.36 -16.97
N ALA A 362 -5.03 -9.80 -17.76
CA ALA A 362 -6.46 -10.11 -17.63
C ALA A 362 -6.77 -11.58 -17.97
N GLU A 363 -6.02 -12.20 -18.89
CA GLU A 363 -6.14 -13.62 -19.19
C GLU A 363 -5.71 -14.46 -17.97
N ASP A 364 -4.53 -14.16 -17.38
CA ASP A 364 -4.03 -14.86 -16.20
C ASP A 364 -5.01 -14.76 -15.01
N PHE A 365 -5.61 -13.56 -14.77
CA PHE A 365 -6.57 -13.38 -13.69
C PHE A 365 -7.90 -14.09 -13.94
N ARG A 366 -8.43 -14.02 -15.17
CA ARG A 366 -9.67 -14.71 -15.55
C ARG A 366 -9.54 -16.22 -15.40
N ASP A 367 -8.40 -16.76 -15.80
CA ASP A 367 -8.15 -18.20 -15.85
C ASP A 367 -7.61 -18.74 -14.51
N GLY A 368 -7.38 -17.85 -13.51
CA GLY A 368 -6.90 -18.21 -12.18
C GLY A 368 -5.43 -18.68 -12.16
N GLU A 369 -4.64 -18.26 -13.15
CA GLU A 369 -3.23 -18.65 -13.30
C GLU A 369 -2.25 -17.72 -12.58
N ALA A 370 -2.74 -16.73 -11.84
CA ALA A 370 -1.97 -15.82 -11.01
C ALA A 370 -2.32 -16.02 -9.54
N ALA A 371 -1.38 -15.78 -8.61
CA ALA A 371 -1.65 -15.77 -7.18
C ALA A 371 -0.91 -14.60 -6.53
N ILE A 372 -1.67 -13.69 -5.92
CA ILE A 372 -1.18 -12.50 -5.23
C ILE A 372 -1.22 -12.73 -3.73
N HIS A 373 -0.14 -12.42 -3.02
CA HIS A 373 -0.03 -12.52 -1.57
C HIS A 373 0.06 -11.14 -0.90
N ASP A 374 0.66 -10.15 -1.57
CA ASP A 374 0.78 -8.80 -1.02
C ASP A 374 -0.55 -8.04 -1.11
N LEU A 375 -1.00 -7.54 0.05
CA LEU A 375 -2.19 -6.70 0.13
C LEU A 375 -2.07 -5.40 -0.69
N GLN A 376 -0.86 -4.83 -0.78
CA GLN A 376 -0.65 -3.58 -1.53
C GLN A 376 -0.69 -3.83 -3.04
N THR A 377 -0.06 -4.90 -3.52
CA THR A 377 -0.15 -5.32 -4.93
C THR A 377 -1.61 -5.62 -5.30
N PHE A 378 -2.33 -6.39 -4.46
CA PHE A 378 -3.76 -6.64 -4.63
C PHE A 378 -4.58 -5.35 -4.75
N ALA A 379 -4.39 -4.41 -3.81
CA ALA A 379 -5.15 -3.16 -3.78
C ALA A 379 -4.87 -2.27 -4.99
N GLN A 380 -3.61 -2.15 -5.39
CA GLN A 380 -3.23 -1.40 -6.58
C GLN A 380 -3.82 -2.05 -7.85
N MET A 381 -3.78 -3.39 -7.98
CA MET A 381 -4.43 -4.11 -9.09
C MET A 381 -5.93 -3.83 -9.16
N CYS A 382 -6.63 -3.83 -8.02
CA CYS A 382 -8.05 -3.48 -7.92
C CYS A 382 -8.34 -2.01 -8.23
N SER A 383 -7.35 -1.11 -8.13
CA SER A 383 -7.54 0.32 -8.35
C SER A 383 -7.45 0.74 -9.81
N ILE A 384 -6.81 -0.04 -10.68
CA ILE A 384 -6.55 0.31 -12.08
C ILE A 384 -7.84 0.57 -12.84
N GLU A 385 -7.96 1.75 -13.43
CA GLU A 385 -9.11 2.15 -14.26
C GLU A 385 -9.02 1.56 -15.66
N GLY A 386 -10.16 1.21 -16.23
CA GLY A 386 -10.24 0.61 -17.57
C GLY A 386 -9.93 1.60 -18.70
N SER A 387 -10.29 2.86 -18.51
CA SER A 387 -10.12 3.93 -19.50
C SER A 387 -8.68 4.45 -19.60
N THR A 388 -8.02 4.62 -18.44
CA THR A 388 -6.68 5.23 -18.35
C THR A 388 -5.57 4.20 -18.23
N LEU A 389 -5.89 2.99 -17.79
CA LEU A 389 -4.95 1.92 -17.38
C LEU A 389 -3.97 2.42 -16.30
N LYS A 390 -4.44 3.31 -15.42
CA LYS A 390 -3.70 3.88 -14.28
C LYS A 390 -4.55 3.82 -13.03
N ALA A 391 -3.90 3.98 -11.88
CA ALA A 391 -4.63 4.26 -10.64
C ALA A 391 -5.32 5.63 -10.70
N PRO A 392 -6.42 5.83 -9.95
CA PRO A 392 -7.05 7.15 -9.81
C PRO A 392 -6.08 8.20 -9.27
N PRO A 393 -6.32 9.50 -9.53
CA PRO A 393 -5.48 10.57 -8.98
C PRO A 393 -5.29 10.46 -7.46
N GLY A 394 -4.03 10.56 -7.03
CA GLY A 394 -3.65 10.43 -5.60
C GLY A 394 -3.48 8.99 -5.12
N GLN A 395 -3.53 8.01 -5.98
CA GLN A 395 -3.18 6.62 -5.72
C GLN A 395 -2.02 6.18 -6.62
N ASN A 396 -1.19 5.26 -6.11
CA ASN A 396 -0.03 4.73 -6.83
C ASN A 396 -0.41 3.45 -7.58
N ASP A 397 0.28 3.18 -8.71
CA ASP A 397 0.14 1.95 -9.52
C ASP A 397 1.46 1.19 -9.75
N ASP A 398 2.55 1.58 -9.07
CA ASP A 398 3.90 1.06 -9.29
C ASP A 398 4.00 -0.47 -9.12
N ARG A 399 3.41 -1.00 -8.04
CA ARG A 399 3.39 -2.46 -7.80
C ARG A 399 2.50 -3.17 -8.80
N ALA A 400 1.38 -2.56 -9.20
CA ALA A 400 0.50 -3.11 -10.23
C ALA A 400 1.24 -3.19 -11.57
N VAL A 401 1.99 -2.15 -11.95
CA VAL A 401 2.80 -2.14 -13.17
C VAL A 401 3.90 -3.19 -13.09
N ALA A 402 4.64 -3.27 -11.98
CA ALA A 402 5.66 -4.28 -11.77
C ALA A 402 5.07 -5.71 -11.84
N TYR A 403 3.89 -5.94 -11.25
CA TYR A 403 3.24 -7.25 -11.26
C TYR A 403 2.78 -7.66 -12.66
N VAL A 404 2.13 -6.77 -13.42
CA VAL A 404 1.73 -7.10 -14.81
C VAL A 404 2.93 -7.29 -15.73
N LEU A 405 4.08 -6.63 -15.46
CA LEU A 405 5.35 -6.90 -16.14
C LEU A 405 5.88 -8.30 -15.80
N ALA A 406 5.77 -8.75 -14.55
CA ALA A 406 6.14 -10.10 -14.16
C ALA A 406 5.28 -11.16 -14.84
N LEU A 407 3.95 -10.96 -14.90
CA LEU A 407 3.04 -11.85 -15.64
C LEU A 407 3.34 -11.87 -17.15
N MET A 408 3.65 -10.72 -17.74
CA MET A 408 4.09 -10.65 -19.14
C MET A 408 5.41 -11.42 -19.35
N ALA A 409 6.36 -11.28 -18.45
CA ALA A 409 7.62 -12.04 -18.50
C ALA A 409 7.35 -13.55 -18.41
N ARG A 410 6.46 -13.98 -17.50
CA ARG A 410 5.99 -15.37 -17.38
C ARG A 410 5.40 -15.88 -18.69
N SER A 411 4.40 -15.18 -19.23
CA SER A 411 3.74 -15.56 -20.49
C SER A 411 4.73 -15.73 -21.66
N LYS A 412 5.68 -14.79 -21.81
CA LYS A 412 6.72 -14.86 -22.83
C LYS A 412 7.63 -16.09 -22.67
N LEU A 413 8.10 -16.34 -21.45
CA LEU A 413 9.01 -17.45 -21.15
C LEU A 413 8.34 -18.81 -21.34
N LEU A 414 7.05 -18.95 -21.06
CA LEU A 414 6.29 -20.16 -21.30
C LEU A 414 6.07 -20.41 -22.81
N ARG A 415 5.80 -19.36 -23.60
CA ARG A 415 5.65 -19.46 -25.07
C ARG A 415 6.93 -19.86 -25.80
N VAL A 416 8.08 -19.39 -25.35
CA VAL A 416 9.39 -19.78 -25.90
C VAL A 416 9.65 -21.29 -25.76
N GLN A 417 9.15 -21.93 -24.71
CA GLN A 417 9.29 -23.39 -24.52
C GLN A 417 8.43 -24.22 -25.49
N VAL A 418 7.30 -23.69 -25.94
CA VAL A 418 6.38 -24.38 -26.86
C VAL A 418 6.82 -24.22 -28.34
N GLY A 419 7.93 -23.53 -28.60
CA GLY A 419 8.50 -23.41 -29.97
C GLY A 419 7.75 -22.43 -30.88
N ASN A 420 6.90 -21.55 -30.35
CA ASN A 420 5.92 -20.80 -31.13
C ASN A 420 6.11 -19.25 -31.14
N SER A 421 7.32 -18.69 -31.00
CA SER A 421 7.43 -17.24 -31.24
C SER A 421 8.84 -16.76 -31.62
N PRO A 422 9.00 -16.11 -32.80
CA PRO A 422 10.22 -15.42 -33.19
C PRO A 422 10.37 -14.01 -32.60
N ASP A 423 9.36 -13.48 -31.88
CA ASP A 423 9.28 -12.04 -31.59
C ASP A 423 9.88 -11.58 -30.24
N PHE A 424 10.51 -12.46 -29.49
CA PHE A 424 11.08 -12.09 -28.16
C PHE A 424 12.37 -12.82 -27.86
N GLY A 425 13.40 -12.11 -27.42
CA GLY A 425 14.70 -12.65 -27.06
C GLY A 425 14.98 -12.55 -25.57
N VAL A 426 15.60 -13.59 -25.00
CA VAL A 426 16.31 -13.50 -23.70
C VAL A 426 17.74 -13.11 -24.01
N VAL A 427 18.16 -11.93 -23.59
CA VAL A 427 19.53 -11.44 -23.77
C VAL A 427 20.30 -11.72 -22.49
N GLN A 428 21.35 -12.54 -22.61
CA GLN A 428 22.34 -12.63 -21.54
C GLN A 428 23.33 -11.49 -21.72
N LEU A 429 23.52 -10.69 -20.67
CA LEU A 429 24.44 -9.58 -20.67
C LEU A 429 25.86 -10.13 -20.77
N THR A 430 26.62 -9.70 -21.78
CA THR A 430 28.04 -9.96 -21.87
C THR A 430 28.79 -8.77 -21.27
N PRO A 431 29.80 -8.98 -20.41
CA PRO A 431 30.63 -7.87 -19.93
C PRO A 431 31.24 -7.14 -21.11
N CYS A 432 31.13 -5.82 -21.18
CA CYS A 432 31.99 -5.04 -22.09
C CYS A 432 33.42 -5.21 -21.64
N ARG A 433 34.16 -6.15 -22.26
CA ARG A 433 35.61 -6.13 -22.21
C ARG A 433 36.04 -4.83 -22.91
N GLY A 434 36.65 -3.93 -22.16
CA GLY A 434 37.30 -2.76 -22.69
C GLY A 434 38.42 -3.19 -23.65
N GLU A 435 38.10 -3.40 -24.93
CA GLU A 435 39.08 -3.38 -25.99
C GLU A 435 39.36 -1.89 -26.28
N THR A 436 40.48 -1.43 -25.76
CA THR A 436 41.19 -0.27 -26.29
C THR A 436 41.62 -0.63 -27.72
N GLN A 437 40.74 -0.40 -28.69
CA GLN A 437 41.19 -0.28 -30.09
C GLN A 437 41.89 1.09 -30.23
N ALA A 438 43.21 1.03 -30.20
CA ALA A 438 44.05 2.10 -30.71
C ALA A 438 43.78 2.28 -32.20
N GLY A 439 43.06 3.32 -32.58
CA GLY A 439 42.95 3.73 -33.98
C GLY A 439 44.27 4.28 -34.50
N PRO A 440 44.55 4.11 -35.80
CA PRO A 440 45.82 4.51 -36.39
C PRO A 440 45.83 5.97 -36.81
N PHE A 441 46.39 6.86 -35.99
CA PHE A 441 46.97 8.10 -36.49
C PHE A 441 48.28 8.35 -35.73
N GLY A 442 49.38 8.02 -36.40
CA GLY A 442 50.72 8.39 -35.97
C GLY A 442 50.99 9.83 -36.30
N VAL A 443 51.56 10.57 -35.35
CA VAL A 443 52.60 11.59 -35.61
C VAL A 443 53.59 11.49 -34.46
N GLY A 444 54.79 11.11 -34.77
CA GLY A 444 55.89 11.03 -33.80
C GLY A 444 56.48 12.39 -33.51
N VAL A 445 56.99 12.60 -32.32
CA VAL A 445 58.24 13.28 -31.99
C VAL A 445 58.74 12.72 -30.67
N GLY A 446 59.97 12.22 -30.66
CA GLY A 446 60.69 11.70 -29.50
C GLY A 446 61.39 12.81 -28.70
N PRO A 447 62.48 12.49 -27.96
CA PRO A 447 62.39 12.01 -26.58
C PRO A 447 63.06 13.03 -25.63
N GLY A 448 62.70 12.98 -24.35
CA GLY A 448 63.46 13.75 -23.36
C GLY A 448 62.92 13.71 -21.94
N GLY A 449 63.62 13.04 -21.05
CA GLY A 449 63.94 13.58 -19.74
C GLY A 449 63.18 13.06 -18.53
N ARG A 450 63.67 11.99 -17.96
CA ARG A 450 64.02 11.78 -16.51
C ARG A 450 63.11 12.25 -15.37
N ARG A 451 62.79 11.27 -14.59
CA ARG A 451 63.01 11.08 -13.11
C ARG A 451 61.86 11.35 -12.13
N THR A 452 61.48 10.26 -11.49
CA THR A 452 61.49 9.98 -10.04
C THR A 452 60.47 10.69 -9.16
N GLY A 453 59.67 9.87 -8.50
CA GLY A 453 58.92 10.23 -7.30
C GLY A 453 57.96 9.11 -6.88
N ALA A 454 58.49 8.08 -6.27
CA ALA A 454 57.69 7.12 -5.52
C ALA A 454 57.22 7.84 -4.23
N ILE A 455 55.93 7.87 -4.01
CA ILE A 455 55.35 8.01 -2.68
C ILE A 455 54.31 6.94 -2.51
N GLY A 456 54.61 6.01 -1.63
CA GLY A 456 53.70 5.03 -1.12
C GLY A 456 52.64 5.71 -0.28
N GLY A 457 51.40 5.27 -0.39
CA GLY A 457 50.27 5.66 0.46
C GLY A 457 49.45 4.41 0.68
N THR A 458 49.62 3.90 1.86
CA THR A 458 49.05 2.80 2.59
C THR A 458 47.54 2.64 2.37
N GLU A 459 47.14 1.39 2.08
CA GLU A 459 45.82 0.84 2.34
C GLU A 459 45.42 1.16 3.76
N HIS A 460 44.30 1.85 3.93
CA HIS A 460 43.57 1.91 5.17
C HIS A 460 42.42 0.91 5.08
N ASP A 461 42.66 -0.27 5.66
CA ASP A 461 41.62 -1.15 6.15
C ASP A 461 40.78 -0.40 7.19
N LEU A 462 39.54 -0.11 6.87
CA LEU A 462 38.55 0.34 7.84
C LEU A 462 38.05 -0.86 8.64
N ASP A 463 38.62 -0.98 9.84
CA ASP A 463 38.24 -1.94 10.85
C ASP A 463 36.82 -1.63 11.36
N TRP A 464 35.84 -2.49 11.03
CA TRP A 464 34.44 -2.43 11.44
C TRP A 464 34.20 -2.82 12.91
N GLY A 465 35.25 -3.06 13.69
CA GLY A 465 35.18 -3.42 15.11
C GLY A 465 34.90 -2.28 16.06
N LEU A 466 34.98 -1.00 15.66
CA LEU A 466 34.96 0.17 16.59
C LEU A 466 33.60 0.88 16.71
N ILE A 467 32.54 0.41 16.07
CA ILE A 467 31.19 1.02 16.17
C ILE A 467 30.27 0.28 17.18
N GLN A 468 30.69 -0.85 17.73
CA GLN A 468 29.87 -1.60 18.69
C GLN A 468 30.02 -1.17 20.17
N ASP A 469 30.95 -0.28 20.51
CA ASP A 469 31.22 0.08 21.91
C ASP A 469 30.70 1.46 22.37
N MET A 470 29.84 2.13 21.60
CA MET A 470 29.27 3.43 21.99
C MET A 470 27.77 3.46 22.22
N ALA A 471 27.18 2.46 22.81
CA ALA A 471 25.82 2.55 23.37
C ALA A 471 25.53 1.52 24.47
N PRO A 472 26.05 1.70 25.68
CA PRO A 472 25.40 1.13 26.86
C PRO A 472 24.64 2.24 27.60
N ASP A 473 23.44 1.90 28.12
CA ASP A 473 22.62 2.64 29.08
C ASP A 473 21.38 3.41 28.61
N PHE A 474 20.56 2.84 27.71
CA PHE A 474 19.20 3.38 27.57
C PHE A 474 18.05 2.37 27.78
N PHE A 475 18.30 1.10 28.09
CA PHE A 475 17.26 0.10 28.42
C PHE A 475 17.51 -0.61 29.76
N ARG A 476 17.55 0.17 30.85
CA ARG A 476 17.31 -0.34 32.23
C ARG A 476 16.71 0.77 33.04
N ARG A 477 15.39 0.89 33.02
CA ARG A 477 14.46 1.38 34.07
C ARG A 477 13.18 1.85 33.43
N GLN A 478 12.22 1.03 33.38
CA GLN A 478 10.87 1.01 33.93
C GLN A 478 10.08 -0.09 33.25
#